data_70ddc976a4ee31002c46bbda7657969b
#
_entry.id   70ddc976a4ee31002c46bbda7657969b
#
_cell.length_a   1.000
_cell.length_b   1.000
_cell.length_c   1.000
_cell.angle_alpha   90.00
_cell.angle_beta   90.00
_cell.angle_gamma   90.00
#
_symmetry.space_group_name_H-M   'P 1'
#
loop_
_entity.id
_entity.type
_entity.pdbx_description
1 polymer ?
#
loop_
_entity_poly.entity_id
_entity_poly.type
_entity_poly.pdbx_seq_one_letter_code
_entity_poly.pdbx_strand_id
1 'polypeptide(L)'
;MTSSLSAFPLVLGVLAVFALVAFAWGVLLGYPARTLRGGPLSAKEQAIVASAADAFFPHGGSLAPSATEAGVVPYFSNLLAELPAGTRLLIRLLLRLVEHGPWLLGPARRFTRQTAEQRVATLRAWETSSLYFLRISFQSLRTLVGLAYLDNHDVARAVGALPNLAPFERQAS
;
A
#
# COMPACT_ATOMS: atom_id res chain seq x y z
N MET A 1 0.68 -52.95 19.36
CA MET A 1 1.50 -51.72 19.33
C MET A 1 1.35 -50.98 17.98
N THR A 2 0.14 -50.62 17.54
CA THR A 2 -0.10 -50.01 16.23
C THR A 2 -0.94 -48.74 16.27
N SER A 3 -1.21 -48.18 17.45
CA SER A 3 -2.08 -47.00 17.62
C SER A 3 -1.36 -45.65 17.64
N SER A 4 -0.03 -45.63 17.62
CA SER A 4 0.73 -44.36 17.64
C SER A 4 0.99 -43.72 16.26
N LEU A 5 0.92 -44.53 15.18
CA LEU A 5 1.18 -44.02 13.81
C LEU A 5 0.01 -43.23 13.21
N SER A 6 -1.22 -43.46 13.72
CA SER A 6 -2.40 -42.72 13.20
C SER A 6 -2.62 -41.35 13.81
N ALA A 7 -1.99 -41.07 14.97
CA ALA A 7 -2.10 -39.77 15.65
C ALA A 7 -1.18 -38.69 15.03
N PHE A 8 -0.07 -39.10 14.39
CA PHE A 8 0.91 -38.18 13.84
C PHE A 8 0.36 -37.24 12.73
N PRO A 9 -0.35 -37.76 11.70
CA PRO A 9 -0.93 -36.90 10.66
C PRO A 9 -2.04 -35.97 11.21
N LEU A 10 -2.81 -36.43 12.20
CA LEU A 10 -3.82 -35.59 12.86
C LEU A 10 -3.19 -34.44 13.63
N VAL A 11 -2.13 -34.69 14.39
CA VAL A 11 -1.41 -33.63 15.12
C VAL A 11 -0.78 -32.64 14.15
N LEU A 12 -0.17 -33.12 13.07
CA LEU A 12 0.41 -32.25 12.04
C LEU A 12 -0.66 -31.36 11.36
N GLY A 13 -1.83 -31.94 11.04
CA GLY A 13 -2.97 -31.23 10.50
C GLY A 13 -3.49 -30.12 11.42
N VAL A 14 -3.64 -30.42 12.70
CA VAL A 14 -4.06 -29.43 13.72
C VAL A 14 -3.03 -28.30 13.86
N LEU A 15 -1.74 -28.64 13.89
CA LEU A 15 -0.67 -27.63 13.95
C LEU A 15 -0.64 -26.75 12.70
N ALA A 16 -0.84 -27.33 11.52
CA ALA A 16 -0.90 -26.57 10.27
C ALA A 16 -2.10 -25.62 10.25
N VAL A 17 -3.29 -26.07 10.67
CA VAL A 17 -4.48 -25.22 10.80
C VAL A 17 -4.25 -24.11 11.84
N PHE A 18 -3.65 -24.44 12.98
CA PHE A 18 -3.34 -23.44 14.02
C PHE A 18 -2.34 -22.40 13.55
N ALA A 19 -1.30 -22.82 12.81
CA ALA A 19 -0.32 -21.91 12.20
C ALA A 19 -0.98 -21.02 11.14
N LEU A 20 -1.89 -21.57 10.33
CA LEU A 20 -2.61 -20.84 9.29
C LEU A 20 -3.59 -19.83 9.91
N VAL A 21 -4.29 -20.20 10.97
CA VAL A 21 -5.18 -19.29 11.72
C VAL A 21 -4.37 -18.22 12.45
N ALA A 22 -3.25 -18.55 13.08
CA ALA A 22 -2.37 -17.57 13.73
C ALA A 22 -1.74 -16.61 12.72
N PHE A 23 -1.34 -17.12 11.55
CA PHE A 23 -0.85 -16.32 10.45
C PHE A 23 -1.95 -15.40 9.91
N ALA A 24 -3.13 -15.92 9.62
CA ALA A 24 -4.28 -15.13 9.18
C ALA A 24 -4.67 -14.07 10.22
N TRP A 25 -4.66 -14.43 11.51
CA TRP A 25 -4.91 -13.50 12.61
C TRP A 25 -3.85 -12.39 12.67
N GLY A 26 -2.56 -12.74 12.59
CA GLY A 26 -1.45 -11.79 12.56
C GLY A 26 -1.49 -10.85 11.35
N VAL A 27 -1.86 -11.36 10.17
CA VAL A 27 -1.93 -10.60 8.92
C VAL A 27 -3.21 -9.78 8.82
N LEU A 28 -4.37 -10.34 9.22
CA LEU A 28 -5.67 -9.69 9.02
C LEU A 28 -6.14 -8.88 10.23
N LEU A 29 -5.82 -9.31 11.47
CA LEU A 29 -6.37 -8.72 12.69
C LEU A 29 -5.31 -8.12 13.63
N GLY A 30 -4.02 -8.40 13.41
CA GLY A 30 -2.92 -8.04 14.30
C GLY A 30 -2.54 -6.56 14.41
N TYR A 31 -3.43 -5.65 14.03
CA TYR A 31 -3.22 -4.22 14.13
C TYR A 31 -4.23 -3.59 15.09
N PRO A 32 -3.77 -3.03 16.21
CA PRO A 32 -4.67 -2.20 17.00
C PRO A 32 -5.20 -1.10 16.08
N ALA A 33 -6.52 -0.99 16.01
CA ALA A 33 -7.22 0.08 15.33
C ALA A 33 -7.01 1.41 16.09
N ARG A 34 -5.77 1.88 16.14
CA ARG A 34 -5.46 3.24 16.55
C ARG A 34 -5.69 4.13 15.33
N THR A 35 -6.94 4.48 15.14
CA THR A 35 -7.29 5.61 14.29
C THR A 35 -6.63 6.84 14.89
N LEU A 36 -5.70 7.44 14.17
CA LEU A 36 -5.34 8.83 14.45
C LEU A 36 -6.63 9.62 14.38
N ARG A 37 -6.85 10.50 15.38
CA ARG A 37 -8.08 11.26 15.56
C ARG A 37 -8.64 11.73 14.21
N GLY A 38 -9.75 11.15 13.78
CA GLY A 38 -10.63 11.68 12.75
C GLY A 38 -10.53 11.09 11.33
N GLY A 39 -9.71 10.07 11.05
CA GLY A 39 -9.60 9.53 9.69
C GLY A 39 -9.93 8.05 9.55
N PRO A 40 -10.39 7.59 8.36
CA PRO A 40 -10.69 6.18 8.08
C PRO A 40 -9.43 5.30 7.94
N LEU A 41 -8.24 5.91 7.78
CA LEU A 41 -6.95 5.21 7.77
C LEU A 41 -6.36 5.12 9.18
N SER A 42 -6.00 3.91 9.60
CA SER A 42 -5.19 3.70 10.80
C SER A 42 -3.78 4.27 10.62
N ALA A 43 -3.10 4.62 11.71
CA ALA A 43 -1.71 5.13 11.68
C ALA A 43 -0.77 4.22 10.88
N LYS A 44 -1.03 2.89 10.90
CA LYS A 44 -0.22 1.94 10.15
C LYS A 44 -0.54 1.94 8.68
N GLU A 45 -1.81 2.00 8.29
CA GLU A 45 -2.20 2.12 6.90
C GLU A 45 -1.62 3.41 6.30
N GLN A 46 -1.61 4.52 7.05
CA GLN A 46 -0.94 5.76 6.66
C GLN A 46 0.57 5.57 6.43
N ALA A 47 1.25 4.85 7.33
CA ALA A 47 2.68 4.55 7.17
C ALA A 47 2.97 3.67 5.94
N ILE A 48 2.07 2.71 5.62
CA ILE A 48 2.19 1.88 4.42
C ILE A 48 2.01 2.74 3.16
N VAL A 49 0.96 3.58 3.12
CA VAL A 49 0.71 4.49 2.00
C VAL A 49 1.89 5.45 1.80
N ALA A 50 2.38 6.09 2.86
CA ALA A 50 3.53 6.97 2.80
C ALA A 50 4.77 6.24 2.27
N SER A 51 5.08 5.05 2.82
CA SER A 51 6.24 4.27 2.39
C SER A 51 6.16 3.82 0.93
N ALA A 52 4.96 3.48 0.44
CA ALA A 52 4.74 3.13 -0.96
C ALA A 52 4.85 4.36 -1.85
N ALA A 53 4.26 5.48 -1.45
CA ALA A 53 4.30 6.72 -2.18
C ALA A 53 5.74 7.26 -2.32
N ASP A 54 6.54 7.22 -1.26
CA ASP A 54 7.95 7.58 -1.29
C ASP A 54 8.80 6.66 -2.19
N ALA A 55 8.39 5.40 -2.37
CA ALA A 55 9.09 4.49 -3.27
C ALA A 55 8.79 4.81 -4.76
N PHE A 56 7.61 5.37 -5.08
CA PHE A 56 7.27 5.83 -6.44
C PHE A 56 7.75 7.26 -6.71
N PHE A 57 7.65 8.16 -5.74
CA PHE A 57 7.94 9.60 -5.86
C PHE A 57 8.82 10.05 -4.68
N PRO A 58 10.12 9.68 -4.69
CA PRO A 58 11.02 9.96 -3.59
C PRO A 58 11.33 11.44 -3.48
N HIS A 59 11.71 11.84 -2.26
CA HIS A 59 12.28 13.18 -2.01
C HIS A 59 13.54 13.38 -2.86
N GLY A 60 13.65 14.53 -3.53
CA GLY A 60 14.78 14.81 -4.43
C GLY A 60 14.77 14.03 -5.74
N GLY A 61 13.65 13.37 -6.09
CA GLY A 61 13.46 12.73 -7.38
C GLY A 61 13.35 13.73 -8.54
N SER A 62 13.18 13.22 -9.76
CA SER A 62 13.04 14.04 -10.97
C SER A 62 11.75 14.86 -11.03
N LEU A 63 10.76 14.48 -10.24
CA LEU A 63 9.49 15.21 -10.09
C LEU A 63 9.42 15.84 -8.69
N ALA A 64 9.14 17.13 -8.65
CA ALA A 64 8.83 17.87 -7.44
C ALA A 64 7.35 18.28 -7.48
N PRO A 65 6.66 18.29 -6.35
CA PRO A 65 7.04 17.92 -4.98
C PRO A 65 7.17 16.40 -4.77
N SER A 66 7.71 15.96 -3.61
CA SER A 66 7.68 14.55 -3.20
C SER A 66 6.26 14.07 -2.90
N ALA A 67 6.05 12.75 -2.80
CA ALA A 67 4.74 12.18 -2.49
C ALA A 67 4.14 12.70 -1.16
N THR A 68 4.99 12.92 -0.15
CA THR A 68 4.57 13.47 1.14
C THR A 68 4.11 14.91 1.01
N GLU A 69 4.85 15.74 0.29
CA GLU A 69 4.50 17.14 0.03
C GLU A 69 3.28 17.28 -0.87
N ALA A 70 3.10 16.34 -1.81
CA ALA A 70 1.92 16.28 -2.68
C ALA A 70 0.63 15.90 -1.93
N GLY A 71 0.71 15.43 -0.69
CA GLY A 71 -0.48 15.12 0.11
C GLY A 71 -1.11 13.77 -0.20
N VAL A 72 -0.33 12.79 -0.64
CA VAL A 72 -0.84 11.45 -1.00
C VAL A 72 -1.58 10.76 0.15
N VAL A 73 -1.09 10.86 1.40
CA VAL A 73 -1.73 10.23 2.57
C VAL A 73 -3.09 10.85 2.90
N PRO A 74 -3.24 12.20 2.99
CA PRO A 74 -4.56 12.84 3.11
C PRO A 74 -5.53 12.44 2.01
N TYR A 75 -5.09 12.39 0.75
CA TYR A 75 -5.92 11.96 -0.36
C TYR A 75 -6.50 10.55 -0.13
N PHE A 76 -5.65 9.58 0.23
CA PHE A 76 -6.11 8.22 0.54
C PHE A 76 -7.12 8.18 1.70
N SER A 77 -6.93 9.03 2.71
CA SER A 77 -7.86 9.14 3.83
C SER A 77 -9.24 9.61 3.37
N ASN A 78 -9.28 10.66 2.55
CA ASN A 78 -10.52 11.20 1.99
C ASN A 78 -11.19 10.17 1.05
N LEU A 79 -10.40 9.57 0.14
CA LEU A 79 -10.88 8.52 -0.75
C LEU A 79 -11.56 7.37 0.02
N LEU A 80 -10.92 6.86 1.07
CA LEU A 80 -11.50 5.78 1.87
C LEU A 80 -12.76 6.20 2.63
N ALA A 81 -12.94 7.48 2.97
CA ALA A 81 -14.15 7.98 3.60
C ALA A 81 -15.36 7.88 2.66
N GLU A 82 -15.14 8.15 1.38
CA GLU A 82 -16.21 8.22 0.36
C GLU A 82 -16.57 6.86 -0.24
N LEU A 83 -15.63 5.89 -0.22
CA LEU A 83 -15.81 4.60 -0.86
C LEU A 83 -16.80 3.68 -0.12
N PRO A 84 -17.58 2.84 -0.85
CA PRO A 84 -18.38 1.77 -0.28
C PRO A 84 -17.55 0.79 0.56
N ALA A 85 -18.16 0.15 1.56
CA ALA A 85 -17.47 -0.74 2.51
C ALA A 85 -16.68 -1.87 1.82
N GLY A 86 -17.21 -2.46 0.75
CA GLY A 86 -16.54 -3.52 -0.01
C GLY A 86 -15.25 -3.03 -0.69
N THR A 87 -15.30 -1.89 -1.38
CA THR A 87 -14.13 -1.30 -2.04
C THR A 87 -13.08 -0.86 -1.01
N ARG A 88 -13.54 -0.27 0.10
CA ARG A 88 -12.67 0.08 1.22
C ARG A 88 -11.94 -1.13 1.79
N LEU A 89 -12.63 -2.27 1.92
CA LEU A 89 -12.01 -3.52 2.34
C LEU A 89 -10.92 -3.99 1.36
N LEU A 90 -11.19 -3.92 0.04
CA LEU A 90 -10.20 -4.31 -0.98
C LEU A 90 -8.93 -3.46 -0.91
N ILE A 91 -9.06 -2.14 -0.75
CA ILE A 91 -7.89 -1.26 -0.58
C ILE A 91 -7.12 -1.62 0.70
N ARG A 92 -7.82 -1.88 1.80
CA ARG A 92 -7.15 -2.31 3.05
C ARG A 92 -6.43 -3.65 2.90
N LEU A 93 -7.02 -4.59 2.16
CA LEU A 93 -6.36 -5.88 1.84
C LEU A 93 -5.13 -5.65 0.97
N LEU A 94 -5.21 -4.77 -0.03
CA LEU A 94 -4.05 -4.39 -0.84
C LEU A 94 -2.94 -3.80 0.03
N LEU A 95 -3.24 -2.85 0.92
CA LEU A 95 -2.24 -2.26 1.82
C LEU A 95 -1.60 -3.32 2.74
N ARG A 96 -2.38 -4.28 3.25
CA ARG A 96 -1.85 -5.40 4.04
C ARG A 96 -0.96 -6.31 3.22
N LEU A 97 -1.34 -6.58 1.97
CA LEU A 97 -0.49 -7.34 1.05
C LEU A 97 0.83 -6.60 0.79
N VAL A 98 0.79 -5.28 0.57
CA VAL A 98 2.01 -4.46 0.43
C VAL A 98 2.90 -4.60 1.64
N GLU A 99 2.37 -4.52 2.85
CA GLU A 99 3.15 -4.61 4.08
C GLU A 99 3.80 -5.98 4.31
N HIS A 100 3.09 -7.06 3.97
CA HIS A 100 3.52 -8.43 4.28
C HIS A 100 4.04 -9.20 3.07
N GLY A 101 3.71 -8.78 1.86
CA GLY A 101 4.07 -9.45 0.62
C GLY A 101 5.58 -9.60 0.37
N PRO A 102 6.46 -8.72 0.88
CA PRO A 102 7.90 -8.92 0.78
C PRO A 102 8.41 -10.24 1.34
N TRP A 103 7.66 -10.88 2.23
CA TRP A 103 7.99 -12.22 2.73
C TRP A 103 7.87 -13.30 1.66
N LEU A 104 7.10 -13.05 0.61
CA LEU A 104 6.91 -14.00 -0.50
C LEU A 104 8.00 -13.89 -1.57
N LEU A 105 8.47 -12.68 -1.88
CA LEU A 105 9.39 -12.42 -3.00
C LEU A 105 10.45 -11.35 -2.67
N GLY A 106 10.79 -11.13 -1.41
CA GLY A 106 11.71 -10.06 -1.04
C GLY A 106 12.48 -10.35 0.24
N PRO A 107 13.17 -9.36 0.77
CA PRO A 107 13.79 -9.48 2.08
C PRO A 107 12.68 -9.77 3.10
N ALA A 108 12.91 -10.75 3.99
CA ALA A 108 11.95 -11.20 5.00
C ALA A 108 11.67 -10.12 6.08
N ARG A 109 11.33 -8.92 5.62
CA ARG A 109 11.01 -7.74 6.43
C ARG A 109 9.72 -7.11 5.93
N ARG A 110 8.93 -6.54 6.82
CA ARG A 110 7.74 -5.75 6.49
C ARG A 110 8.13 -4.57 5.60
N PHE A 111 7.29 -4.24 4.63
CA PHE A 111 7.55 -3.18 3.65
C PHE A 111 7.91 -1.84 4.31
N THR A 112 7.17 -1.44 5.34
CA THR A 112 7.45 -0.19 6.08
C THR A 112 8.79 -0.17 6.80
N ARG A 113 9.40 -1.35 7.06
CA ARG A 113 10.71 -1.49 7.72
C ARG A 113 11.87 -1.70 6.74
N GLN A 114 11.60 -1.69 5.45
CA GLN A 114 12.62 -1.75 4.40
C GLN A 114 13.27 -0.38 4.20
N THR A 115 14.51 -0.37 3.70
CA THR A 115 15.14 0.87 3.21
C THR A 115 14.44 1.35 1.93
N ALA A 116 14.69 2.57 1.50
CA ALA A 116 14.12 3.13 0.27
C ALA A 116 14.46 2.24 -0.94
N GLU A 117 15.70 1.81 -1.06
CA GLU A 117 16.19 0.95 -2.15
C GLU A 117 15.51 -0.42 -2.12
N GLN A 118 15.34 -1.00 -0.93
CA GLN A 118 14.65 -2.29 -0.76
C GLN A 118 13.18 -2.20 -1.13
N ARG A 119 12.49 -1.10 -0.82
CA ARG A 119 11.10 -0.86 -1.22
C ARG A 119 10.94 -0.82 -2.73
N VAL A 120 11.82 -0.06 -3.40
CA VAL A 120 11.84 0.02 -4.87
C VAL A 120 12.13 -1.36 -5.48
N ALA A 121 13.10 -2.11 -4.95
CA ALA A 121 13.42 -3.45 -5.42
C ALA A 121 12.23 -4.42 -5.23
N THR A 122 11.53 -4.34 -4.10
CA THR A 122 10.33 -5.13 -3.82
C THR A 122 9.22 -4.83 -4.85
N LEU A 123 8.95 -3.55 -5.10
CA LEU A 123 7.92 -3.15 -6.07
C LEU A 123 8.26 -3.58 -7.50
N ARG A 124 9.52 -3.48 -7.90
CA ARG A 124 10.00 -3.99 -9.20
C ARG A 124 9.86 -5.50 -9.32
N ALA A 125 10.18 -6.24 -8.26
CA ALA A 125 10.00 -7.69 -8.24
C ALA A 125 8.52 -8.08 -8.37
N TRP A 126 7.60 -7.29 -7.85
CA TRP A 126 6.17 -7.51 -8.02
C TRP A 126 5.70 -7.20 -9.44
N GLU A 127 6.22 -6.12 -10.04
CA GLU A 127 5.91 -5.71 -11.41
C GLU A 127 6.22 -6.83 -12.41
N THR A 128 7.36 -7.50 -12.22
CA THR A 128 7.86 -8.57 -13.12
C THR A 128 7.55 -9.98 -12.64
N SER A 129 6.80 -10.14 -11.55
CA SER A 129 6.49 -11.44 -10.96
C SER A 129 5.72 -12.36 -11.91
N SER A 130 6.01 -13.66 -11.89
CA SER A 130 5.19 -14.68 -12.54
C SER A 130 3.81 -14.84 -11.89
N LEU A 131 3.67 -14.45 -10.61
CA LEU A 131 2.42 -14.51 -9.87
C LEU A 131 1.50 -13.36 -10.26
N TYR A 132 0.42 -13.68 -10.96
CA TYR A 132 -0.55 -12.70 -11.48
C TYR A 132 -1.06 -11.74 -10.38
N PHE A 133 -1.38 -12.26 -9.20
CA PHE A 133 -1.93 -11.44 -8.11
C PHE A 133 -0.95 -10.37 -7.61
N LEU A 134 0.36 -10.61 -7.66
CA LEU A 134 1.36 -9.59 -7.29
C LEU A 134 1.46 -8.51 -8.36
N ARG A 135 1.44 -8.88 -9.63
CA ARG A 135 1.44 -7.89 -10.73
C ARG A 135 0.22 -6.99 -10.67
N ILE A 136 -0.98 -7.56 -10.48
CA ILE A 136 -2.21 -6.73 -10.40
C ILE A 136 -2.21 -5.87 -9.15
N SER A 137 -1.67 -6.36 -8.03
CA SER A 137 -1.54 -5.59 -6.80
C SER A 137 -0.56 -4.42 -6.96
N PHE A 138 0.57 -4.63 -7.65
CA PHE A 138 1.49 -3.56 -8.01
C PHE A 138 0.82 -2.50 -8.88
N GLN A 139 0.12 -2.92 -9.94
CA GLN A 139 -0.59 -2.00 -10.84
C GLN A 139 -1.67 -1.20 -10.11
N SER A 140 -2.45 -1.86 -9.25
CA SER A 140 -3.47 -1.19 -8.43
C SER A 140 -2.85 -0.16 -7.48
N LEU A 141 -1.77 -0.54 -6.80
CA LEU A 141 -1.04 0.37 -5.90
C LEU A 141 -0.48 1.57 -6.66
N ARG A 142 0.19 1.31 -7.80
CA ARG A 142 0.77 2.35 -8.66
C ARG A 142 -0.30 3.33 -9.16
N THR A 143 -1.44 2.80 -9.60
CA THR A 143 -2.57 3.62 -10.08
C THR A 143 -3.11 4.50 -8.95
N LEU A 144 -3.40 3.90 -7.78
CA LEU A 144 -3.94 4.66 -6.64
C LEU A 144 -2.97 5.74 -6.15
N VAL A 145 -1.67 5.40 -6.02
CA VAL A 145 -0.65 6.37 -5.60
C VAL A 145 -0.45 7.45 -6.68
N GLY A 146 -0.47 7.07 -7.96
CA GLY A 146 -0.36 8.01 -9.07
C GLY A 146 -1.53 8.99 -9.12
N LEU A 147 -2.77 8.51 -8.95
CA LEU A 147 -3.95 9.38 -8.88
C LEU A 147 -3.86 10.35 -7.70
N ALA A 148 -3.47 9.85 -6.52
CA ALA A 148 -3.29 10.69 -5.34
C ALA A 148 -2.19 11.75 -5.53
N TYR A 149 -1.13 11.40 -6.24
CA TYR A 149 -0.03 12.31 -6.56
C TYR A 149 -0.46 13.40 -7.55
N LEU A 150 -1.22 13.01 -8.58
CA LEU A 150 -1.75 13.93 -9.61
C LEU A 150 -2.91 14.82 -9.11
N ASP A 151 -3.53 14.49 -7.98
CA ASP A 151 -4.53 15.36 -7.33
C ASP A 151 -3.91 16.68 -6.84
N ASN A 152 -2.61 16.71 -6.62
CA ASN A 152 -1.89 17.94 -6.32
C ASN A 152 -1.75 18.81 -7.57
N HIS A 153 -2.27 20.05 -7.52
CA HIS A 153 -2.28 20.97 -8.65
C HIS A 153 -0.90 21.31 -9.20
N ASP A 154 0.11 21.40 -8.34
CA ASP A 154 1.47 21.75 -8.79
C ASP A 154 2.10 20.55 -9.52
N VAL A 155 1.85 19.33 -9.06
CA VAL A 155 2.24 18.11 -9.77
C VAL A 155 1.52 18.01 -11.11
N ALA A 156 0.19 18.15 -11.12
CA ALA A 156 -0.61 18.04 -12.36
C ALA A 156 -0.18 19.07 -13.40
N ARG A 157 0.22 20.26 -12.96
CA ARG A 157 0.76 21.31 -13.83
C ARG A 157 2.16 20.96 -14.33
N ALA A 158 3.02 20.47 -13.48
CA ALA A 158 4.40 20.10 -13.82
C ALA A 158 4.48 18.96 -14.85
N VAL A 159 3.55 17.99 -14.77
CA VAL A 159 3.47 16.88 -15.75
C VAL A 159 2.63 17.21 -16.99
N GLY A 160 2.11 18.44 -17.12
CA GLY A 160 1.30 18.86 -18.25
C GLY A 160 -0.12 18.27 -18.27
N ALA A 161 -0.59 17.69 -17.18
CA ALA A 161 -1.95 17.15 -17.06
C ALA A 161 -3.01 18.25 -16.91
N LEU A 162 -2.62 19.44 -16.43
CA LEU A 162 -3.43 20.65 -16.44
C LEU A 162 -2.84 21.64 -17.45
N PRO A 163 -3.68 22.30 -18.27
CA PRO A 163 -3.20 23.36 -19.11
C PRO A 163 -2.59 24.46 -18.24
N ASN A 164 -1.44 24.99 -18.66
CA ASN A 164 -0.82 26.12 -18.03
C ASN A 164 -1.68 27.37 -18.35
N LEU A 165 -2.83 27.48 -17.67
CA LEU A 165 -3.66 28.68 -17.76
C LEU A 165 -2.85 29.77 -17.08
N ALA A 166 -2.21 30.61 -17.91
CA ALA A 166 -1.71 31.87 -17.43
C ALA A 166 -2.82 32.55 -16.61
N PRO A 167 -2.51 33.17 -15.47
CA PRO A 167 -3.53 33.84 -14.69
C PRO A 167 -4.30 34.77 -15.65
N PHE A 168 -5.63 34.59 -15.67
CA PHE A 168 -6.51 35.50 -16.43
C PHE A 168 -6.23 36.87 -15.84
N GLU A 169 -5.38 37.64 -16.53
CA GLU A 169 -5.30 39.06 -16.28
C GLU A 169 -6.70 39.59 -16.52
N ARG A 170 -7.39 39.89 -15.41
CA ARG A 170 -8.59 40.69 -15.49
C ARG A 170 -8.18 41.99 -16.21
N GLN A 171 -8.46 42.07 -17.48
CA GLN A 171 -8.54 43.35 -18.17
C GLN A 171 -9.68 44.12 -17.51
N ALA A 172 -9.33 44.84 -16.45
CA ALA A 172 -10.17 45.90 -15.93
C ALA A 172 -10.09 47.05 -16.96
N SER A 173 -11.12 47.16 -17.76
CA SER A 173 -11.46 48.37 -18.52
C SER A 173 -12.33 49.23 -17.64
#